data_24a54b12fbbf4be9bffb046b3f94a15d
#
_entry.id   24a54b12fbbf4be9bffb046b3f94a15d
#
_cell.length_a   1.000
_cell.length_b   1.000
_cell.length_c   1.000
_cell.angle_alpha   90.00
_cell.angle_beta   90.00
_cell.angle_gamma   90.00
#
_symmetry.space_group_name_H-M   'P 1'
#
loop_
_entity.id
_entity.type
_entity.pdbx_description
1 polymer ?
#
loop_
_entity_poly.entity_id
_entity_poly.type
_entity_poly.pdbx_seq_one_letter_code
_entity_poly.pdbx_strand_id
1 'polypeptide(L)'
;MSDRYQQELDVIESVADKGGIAKFFAYAKISGPGWLQGAITLGGGSLAGALYLGVVSGMDLLWVQPLAMICGIIMLSAIAYVTLSTGERPLQAINKHLHPLLGWSWVVATVMANIVWTMPQFALGTAAVQQNLFSSEVNQWLIIGVLFAIALFVNFLYEAGGGGAKLFDRIIKVMVGVIVLSFIAVVVTLLTKGNLDFGAIVGGFIPDFSLLGSSSKTFAADIAASSAPEWWDSHIVTTQKSKIFAAFGTAVGINMTFLLPYTLLRKKWGSKHRGLSITDLSIGLFVPFFLATACVVIASASSFHGKDDDVTPEQRVKTLSNVPSVVEAKAAAKKSVMEMVAVTMTEEQLATAVADAEAAAQTAAIAKLNSADQKLAGMLHSRDAGALAITLKPFTGEVVAQKIFGIGVLGMALSTIIILMLINGLAFQEILPAALPRKVSYFIGCIISGISGCLFPLFWTGSSKAALAIPTSVIGGSLIPIAYFTFFLLMNSKKVLGDKRPEGAARIVWNVLMIFATTIATVGTWWATAGKKFGSFPAGMVGMGFLVLLFVVGTLSFMRNEKRA
;
A
#
# COMPACT_ATOMS: atom_id res chain seq x y z
N MET A 1 -21.65 16.66 27.45
CA MET A 1 -21.40 15.86 26.23
C MET A 1 -21.67 16.73 25.03
N SER A 2 -20.96 16.64 23.90
CA SER A 2 -21.32 17.45 22.74
C SER A 2 -22.64 16.92 22.16
N ASP A 3 -23.51 17.81 21.65
CA ASP A 3 -24.79 17.44 21.01
C ASP A 3 -24.63 16.34 19.96
N ARG A 4 -23.50 16.32 19.26
CA ARG A 4 -23.18 15.29 18.26
C ARG A 4 -22.98 13.88 18.84
N TYR A 5 -22.32 13.74 19.99
CA TYR A 5 -22.14 12.43 20.63
C TYR A 5 -23.48 11.84 21.05
N GLN A 6 -24.37 12.67 21.61
CA GLN A 6 -25.73 12.23 21.98
C GLN A 6 -26.53 11.83 20.74
N GLN A 7 -26.49 12.65 19.67
CA GLN A 7 -27.13 12.31 18.39
C GLN A 7 -26.65 10.98 17.81
N GLU A 8 -25.34 10.69 17.88
CA GLU A 8 -24.80 9.40 17.42
C GLU A 8 -25.33 8.24 18.27
N LEU A 9 -25.43 8.38 19.59
CA LEU A 9 -26.02 7.37 20.48
C LEU A 9 -27.52 7.17 20.20
N ASP A 10 -28.28 8.25 20.01
CA ASP A 10 -29.71 8.18 19.70
C ASP A 10 -29.95 7.42 18.39
N VAL A 11 -29.10 7.63 17.37
CA VAL A 11 -29.15 6.86 16.11
C VAL A 11 -28.83 5.40 16.37
N ILE A 12 -27.80 5.06 17.14
CA ILE A 12 -27.44 3.67 17.46
C ILE A 12 -28.60 2.96 18.18
N GLU A 13 -29.19 3.62 19.18
CA GLU A 13 -30.31 3.08 19.97
C GLU A 13 -31.58 2.93 19.12
N SER A 14 -31.87 3.88 18.24
CA SER A 14 -33.06 3.85 17.36
C SER A 14 -33.07 2.67 16.38
N VAL A 15 -31.93 2.05 16.13
CA VAL A 15 -31.77 0.91 15.21
C VAL A 15 -31.32 -0.38 15.91
N ALA A 16 -31.20 -0.38 17.24
CA ALA A 16 -30.64 -1.51 17.99
C ALA A 16 -31.36 -2.84 17.68
N ASP A 17 -32.68 -2.81 17.57
CA ASP A 17 -33.53 -3.98 17.31
C ASP A 17 -33.89 -4.15 15.82
N LYS A 18 -33.36 -3.29 14.93
CA LYS A 18 -33.65 -3.36 13.50
C LYS A 18 -32.71 -4.32 12.76
N GLY A 19 -33.14 -4.81 11.60
CA GLY A 19 -32.33 -5.66 10.73
C GLY A 19 -31.07 -4.98 10.19
N GLY A 20 -30.10 -5.77 9.71
CA GLY A 20 -28.78 -5.30 9.28
C GLY A 20 -28.81 -4.19 8.23
N ILE A 21 -29.74 -4.22 7.28
CA ILE A 21 -29.89 -3.20 6.23
C ILE A 21 -30.26 -1.83 6.84
N ALA A 22 -31.21 -1.81 7.79
CA ALA A 22 -31.63 -0.59 8.45
C ALA A 22 -30.48 0.02 9.29
N LYS A 23 -29.72 -0.86 9.99
CA LYS A 23 -28.51 -0.47 10.72
C LYS A 23 -27.47 0.15 9.78
N PHE A 24 -27.23 -0.49 8.64
CA PHE A 24 -26.27 -0.02 7.66
C PHE A 24 -26.58 1.42 7.19
N PHE A 25 -27.81 1.70 6.75
CA PHE A 25 -28.19 3.05 6.31
C PHE A 25 -28.21 4.09 7.43
N ALA A 26 -28.56 3.71 8.66
CA ALA A 26 -28.50 4.60 9.79
C ALA A 26 -27.05 4.96 10.16
N TYR A 27 -26.16 3.98 10.21
CA TYR A 27 -24.75 4.15 10.53
C TYR A 27 -23.98 4.91 9.43
N ALA A 28 -24.38 4.76 8.16
CA ALA A 28 -23.81 5.52 7.05
C ALA A 28 -23.90 7.05 7.25
N LYS A 29 -24.99 7.52 7.88
CA LYS A 29 -25.22 8.96 8.14
C LYS A 29 -24.25 9.55 9.16
N ILE A 30 -23.78 8.73 10.11
CA ILE A 30 -22.91 9.13 11.22
C ILE A 30 -21.47 8.64 11.07
N SER A 31 -21.14 7.98 9.94
CA SER A 31 -19.81 7.45 9.64
C SER A 31 -18.72 8.54 9.59
N GLY A 32 -17.50 8.20 9.97
CA GLY A 32 -16.43 9.18 10.08
C GLY A 32 -15.00 8.62 10.00
N PRO A 33 -14.47 7.90 11.01
CA PRO A 33 -13.10 7.40 11.00
C PRO A 33 -12.74 6.50 9.82
N GLY A 34 -13.69 5.72 9.31
CA GLY A 34 -13.50 4.88 8.13
C GLY A 34 -13.13 5.66 6.87
N TRP A 35 -13.61 6.88 6.71
CA TRP A 35 -13.26 7.74 5.58
C TRP A 35 -11.80 8.20 5.60
N LEU A 36 -11.21 8.38 6.79
CA LEU A 36 -9.77 8.65 6.91
C LEU A 36 -8.95 7.42 6.51
N GLN A 37 -9.43 6.23 6.86
CA GLN A 37 -8.83 4.97 6.42
C GLN A 37 -8.93 4.82 4.90
N GLY A 38 -10.08 5.16 4.30
CA GLY A 38 -10.26 5.18 2.85
C GLY A 38 -9.33 6.16 2.15
N ALA A 39 -9.15 7.35 2.70
CA ALA A 39 -8.31 8.39 2.12
C ALA A 39 -6.82 8.02 2.09
N ILE A 40 -6.32 7.29 3.10
CA ILE A 40 -4.92 6.85 3.11
C ILE A 40 -4.69 5.62 2.22
N THR A 41 -5.66 4.70 2.18
CA THR A 41 -5.51 3.48 1.40
C THR A 41 -5.65 3.74 -0.11
N LEU A 42 -6.45 4.74 -0.50
CA LEU A 42 -6.56 5.22 -1.87
C LEU A 42 -5.39 6.15 -2.21
N GLY A 43 -4.19 5.59 -2.29
CA GLY A 43 -2.96 6.32 -2.55
C GLY A 43 -2.14 5.68 -3.67
N GLY A 44 -0.93 6.21 -3.88
CA GLY A 44 -0.02 5.73 -4.93
C GLY A 44 0.30 4.25 -4.84
N GLY A 45 0.33 3.69 -3.62
CA GLY A 45 0.56 2.25 -3.42
C GLY A 45 -0.55 1.40 -4.00
N SER A 46 -1.81 1.71 -3.68
CA SER A 46 -2.97 0.96 -4.20
C SER A 46 -3.17 1.20 -5.70
N LEU A 47 -2.90 2.41 -6.21
CA LEU A 47 -2.92 2.68 -7.63
C LEU A 47 -1.87 1.84 -8.37
N ALA A 48 -0.61 1.90 -7.95
CA ALA A 48 0.47 1.14 -8.57
C ALA A 48 0.24 -0.37 -8.44
N GLY A 49 -0.20 -0.84 -7.26
CA GLY A 49 -0.53 -2.25 -7.02
C GLY A 49 -1.62 -2.74 -7.96
N ALA A 50 -2.73 -2.02 -8.08
CA ALA A 50 -3.84 -2.35 -8.97
C ALA A 50 -3.42 -2.30 -10.45
N LEU A 51 -2.70 -1.25 -10.87
CA LEU A 51 -2.21 -1.11 -12.23
C LEU A 51 -1.32 -2.30 -12.63
N TYR A 52 -0.35 -2.66 -11.78
CA TYR A 52 0.56 -3.76 -12.09
C TYR A 52 -0.07 -5.14 -11.97
N LEU A 53 -1.09 -5.34 -11.13
CA LEU A 53 -1.89 -6.57 -11.18
C LEU A 53 -2.53 -6.74 -12.54
N GLY A 54 -3.16 -5.68 -13.07
CA GLY A 54 -3.77 -5.71 -14.40
C GLY A 54 -2.75 -5.94 -15.53
N VAL A 55 -1.57 -5.31 -15.46
CA VAL A 55 -0.49 -5.51 -16.45
C VAL A 55 -0.01 -6.97 -16.47
N VAL A 56 0.30 -7.55 -15.30
CA VAL A 56 0.96 -8.87 -15.21
C VAL A 56 -0.02 -10.03 -15.34
N SER A 57 -1.24 -9.90 -14.85
CA SER A 57 -2.19 -11.02 -14.77
C SER A 57 -3.56 -10.74 -15.39
N GLY A 58 -3.70 -9.61 -16.09
CA GLY A 58 -4.98 -9.26 -16.68
C GLY A 58 -6.08 -9.11 -15.63
N MET A 59 -7.22 -9.76 -15.86
CA MET A 59 -8.34 -9.79 -14.94
C MET A 59 -8.19 -10.88 -13.85
N ASP A 60 -7.33 -11.86 -14.03
CA ASP A 60 -7.27 -13.09 -13.21
C ASP A 60 -6.94 -12.85 -11.73
N LEU A 61 -6.38 -11.68 -11.38
CA LEU A 61 -6.06 -11.30 -10.00
C LEU A 61 -6.97 -10.18 -9.44
N LEU A 62 -8.14 -9.94 -10.03
CA LEU A 62 -9.12 -8.97 -9.49
C LEU A 62 -9.54 -9.29 -8.04
N TRP A 63 -9.57 -10.57 -7.67
CA TRP A 63 -9.92 -11.04 -6.32
C TRP A 63 -8.91 -10.65 -5.24
N VAL A 64 -7.66 -10.32 -5.62
CA VAL A 64 -6.58 -10.02 -4.65
C VAL A 64 -6.89 -8.76 -3.84
N GLN A 65 -7.36 -7.70 -4.49
CA GLN A 65 -7.63 -6.43 -3.82
C GLN A 65 -8.74 -6.54 -2.75
N PRO A 66 -9.94 -7.10 -3.06
CA PRO A 66 -10.97 -7.28 -2.03
C PRO A 66 -10.54 -8.24 -0.92
N LEU A 67 -9.80 -9.32 -1.22
CA LEU A 67 -9.31 -10.23 -0.19
C LEU A 67 -8.31 -9.54 0.75
N ALA A 68 -7.37 -8.78 0.20
CA ALA A 68 -6.41 -8.01 0.98
C ALA A 68 -7.13 -7.01 1.92
N MET A 69 -8.16 -6.32 1.39
CA MET A 69 -8.95 -5.38 2.18
C MET A 69 -9.78 -6.07 3.27
N ILE A 70 -10.36 -7.23 2.99
CA ILE A 70 -11.11 -8.02 4.00
C ILE A 70 -10.17 -8.42 5.16
N CYS A 71 -8.96 -8.92 4.86
CA CYS A 71 -7.97 -9.23 5.89
C CYS A 71 -7.63 -8.01 6.74
N GLY A 72 -7.45 -6.86 6.10
CA GLY A 72 -7.18 -5.60 6.77
C GLY A 72 -8.34 -5.14 7.66
N ILE A 73 -9.59 -5.22 7.18
CA ILE A 73 -10.78 -4.82 7.95
C ILE A 73 -11.00 -5.73 9.15
N ILE A 74 -10.73 -7.03 9.04
CA ILE A 74 -10.76 -7.95 10.18
C ILE A 74 -9.88 -7.41 11.30
N MET A 75 -8.63 -7.06 10.98
CA MET A 75 -7.68 -6.58 11.97
C MET A 75 -8.02 -5.18 12.48
N LEU A 76 -8.44 -4.26 11.62
CA LEU A 76 -8.90 -2.93 12.04
C LEU A 76 -10.13 -3.02 12.94
N SER A 77 -11.05 -3.94 12.67
CA SER A 77 -12.23 -4.18 13.51
C SER A 77 -11.84 -4.73 14.89
N ALA A 78 -10.87 -5.63 14.97
CA ALA A 78 -10.32 -6.13 16.23
C ALA A 78 -9.63 -5.01 17.02
N ILE A 79 -8.84 -4.16 16.36
CA ILE A 79 -8.20 -2.98 16.96
C ILE A 79 -9.26 -2.02 17.51
N ALA A 80 -10.31 -1.74 16.72
CA ALA A 80 -11.42 -0.92 17.15
C ALA A 80 -12.15 -1.54 18.35
N TYR A 81 -12.39 -2.85 18.32
CA TYR A 81 -13.02 -3.57 19.42
C TYR A 81 -12.25 -3.41 20.73
N VAL A 82 -10.93 -3.63 20.72
CA VAL A 82 -10.06 -3.47 21.89
C VAL A 82 -10.11 -2.02 22.38
N THR A 83 -9.89 -1.07 21.49
CA THR A 83 -9.83 0.36 21.82
C THR A 83 -11.14 0.88 22.40
N LEU A 84 -12.28 0.55 21.77
CA LEU A 84 -13.61 0.99 22.21
C LEU A 84 -14.07 0.29 23.49
N SER A 85 -13.52 -0.90 23.79
CA SER A 85 -13.82 -1.63 25.00
C SER A 85 -13.07 -1.09 26.22
N THR A 86 -11.83 -0.68 26.02
CA THR A 86 -10.94 -0.23 27.09
C THR A 86 -10.98 1.28 27.28
N GLY A 87 -11.14 2.04 26.21
CA GLY A 87 -10.99 3.51 26.20
C GLY A 87 -9.51 3.94 26.40
N GLU A 88 -8.57 3.00 26.52
CA GLU A 88 -7.14 3.29 26.70
C GLU A 88 -6.49 3.63 25.35
N ARG A 89 -5.44 4.47 25.38
CA ARG A 89 -4.61 4.70 24.20
C ARG A 89 -3.83 3.43 23.88
N PRO A 90 -3.80 3.00 22.60
CA PRO A 90 -3.21 1.71 22.23
C PRO A 90 -1.77 1.51 22.67
N LEU A 91 -0.89 2.53 22.49
CA LEU A 91 0.49 2.43 22.94
C LEU A 91 0.60 2.18 24.45
N GLN A 92 -0.21 2.88 25.24
CA GLN A 92 -0.26 2.71 26.69
C GLN A 92 -0.80 1.31 27.05
N ALA A 93 -1.86 0.87 26.38
CA ALA A 93 -2.44 -0.45 26.59
C ALA A 93 -1.43 -1.57 26.27
N ILE A 94 -0.72 -1.48 25.16
CA ILE A 94 0.32 -2.46 24.77
C ILE A 94 1.45 -2.47 25.79
N ASN A 95 1.98 -1.30 26.15
CA ASN A 95 3.11 -1.19 27.09
C ASN A 95 2.77 -1.70 28.49
N LYS A 96 1.56 -1.41 28.97
CA LYS A 96 1.08 -1.76 30.31
C LYS A 96 0.66 -3.22 30.42
N HIS A 97 -0.02 -3.75 29.41
CA HIS A 97 -0.70 -5.04 29.49
C HIS A 97 0.03 -6.17 28.74
N LEU A 98 0.91 -5.85 27.79
CA LEU A 98 1.77 -6.83 27.13
C LEU A 98 3.24 -6.54 27.47
N HIS A 99 3.95 -5.86 26.57
CA HIS A 99 5.36 -5.55 26.75
C HIS A 99 5.76 -4.25 26.05
N PRO A 100 6.56 -3.36 26.66
CA PRO A 100 6.98 -2.09 26.04
C PRO A 100 7.69 -2.28 24.68
N LEU A 101 8.44 -3.37 24.50
CA LEU A 101 9.09 -3.67 23.24
C LEU A 101 8.09 -3.74 22.07
N LEU A 102 6.91 -4.36 22.26
CA LEU A 102 5.89 -4.44 21.22
C LEU A 102 5.30 -3.07 20.90
N GLY A 103 4.96 -2.29 21.93
CA GLY A 103 4.35 -0.97 21.72
C GLY A 103 5.31 0.00 21.03
N TRP A 104 6.56 0.05 21.48
CA TRP A 104 7.56 0.91 20.84
C TRP A 104 7.92 0.42 19.44
N SER A 105 8.05 -0.89 19.21
CA SER A 105 8.27 -1.43 17.87
C SER A 105 7.12 -1.06 16.93
N TRP A 106 5.87 -1.12 17.38
CA TRP A 106 4.70 -0.73 16.59
C TRP A 106 4.70 0.76 16.22
N VAL A 107 4.99 1.65 17.17
CA VAL A 107 5.03 3.11 16.91
C VAL A 107 6.20 3.48 16.00
N VAL A 108 7.40 2.96 16.26
CA VAL A 108 8.59 3.20 15.42
C VAL A 108 8.35 2.69 14.00
N ALA A 109 7.83 1.47 13.86
CA ALA A 109 7.49 0.89 12.56
C ALA A 109 6.43 1.73 11.83
N THR A 110 5.44 2.28 12.54
CA THR A 110 4.44 3.20 11.96
C THR A 110 5.10 4.47 11.42
N VAL A 111 5.99 5.11 12.19
CA VAL A 111 6.70 6.33 11.77
C VAL A 111 7.60 6.04 10.56
N MET A 112 8.37 4.95 10.59
CA MET A 112 9.22 4.54 9.48
C MET A 112 8.41 4.27 8.20
N ALA A 113 7.30 3.55 8.32
CA ALA A 113 6.42 3.30 7.18
C ALA A 113 5.88 4.60 6.57
N ASN A 114 5.46 5.56 7.39
CA ASN A 114 4.96 6.85 6.92
C ASN A 114 6.03 7.67 6.20
N ILE A 115 7.25 7.72 6.74
CA ILE A 115 8.40 8.40 6.11
C ILE A 115 8.65 7.83 4.71
N VAL A 116 8.67 6.50 4.59
CA VAL A 116 8.93 5.82 3.32
C VAL A 116 7.74 5.97 2.35
N TRP A 117 6.52 5.83 2.84
CA TRP A 117 5.32 5.89 1.99
C TRP A 117 4.95 7.30 1.52
N THR A 118 5.42 8.35 2.18
CA THR A 118 5.14 9.72 1.75
C THR A 118 5.85 10.06 0.44
N MET A 119 7.04 9.52 0.18
CA MET A 119 7.81 9.75 -1.05
C MET A 119 7.03 9.42 -2.34
N PRO A 120 6.47 8.20 -2.53
CA PRO A 120 5.72 7.88 -3.74
C PRO A 120 4.43 8.69 -3.90
N GLN A 121 3.87 9.26 -2.82
CA GLN A 121 2.70 10.11 -2.95
C GLN A 121 3.05 11.46 -3.58
N PHE A 122 4.15 12.09 -3.16
CA PHE A 122 4.65 13.31 -3.81
C PHE A 122 5.06 13.04 -5.26
N ALA A 123 5.70 11.90 -5.53
CA ALA A 123 6.04 11.48 -6.88
C ALA A 123 4.78 11.31 -7.75
N LEU A 124 3.73 10.65 -7.23
CA LEU A 124 2.47 10.46 -7.93
C LEU A 124 1.74 11.78 -8.18
N GLY A 125 1.66 12.66 -7.17
CA GLY A 125 1.04 13.97 -7.31
C GLY A 125 1.74 14.83 -8.36
N THR A 126 3.08 14.81 -8.37
CA THR A 126 3.90 15.48 -9.39
C THR A 126 3.63 14.90 -10.78
N ALA A 127 3.57 13.57 -10.91
CA ALA A 127 3.25 12.91 -12.17
C ALA A 127 1.84 13.28 -12.68
N ALA A 128 0.84 13.27 -11.80
CA ALA A 128 -0.53 13.64 -12.16
C ALA A 128 -0.62 15.08 -12.72
N VAL A 129 0.11 16.03 -12.12
CA VAL A 129 0.15 17.42 -12.61
C VAL A 129 0.89 17.50 -13.95
N GLN A 130 2.07 16.92 -14.08
CA GLN A 130 2.92 17.05 -15.26
C GLN A 130 2.45 16.21 -16.44
N GLN A 131 1.93 15.00 -16.21
CA GLN A 131 1.61 14.05 -17.28
C GLN A 131 0.12 14.10 -17.68
N ASN A 132 -0.78 14.44 -16.76
CA ASN A 132 -2.22 14.36 -17.00
C ASN A 132 -2.91 15.72 -17.04
N LEU A 133 -2.65 16.60 -16.06
CA LEU A 133 -3.48 17.81 -15.89
C LEU A 133 -2.96 19.03 -16.65
N PHE A 134 -1.64 19.24 -16.65
CA PHE A 134 -1.02 20.45 -17.23
C PHE A 134 0.03 20.07 -18.29
N SER A 135 1.32 20.26 -17.96
CA SER A 135 2.45 20.06 -18.85
C SER A 135 3.68 19.60 -18.08
N SER A 136 4.56 18.86 -18.75
CA SER A 136 5.86 18.46 -18.21
C SER A 136 6.79 19.64 -17.89
N GLU A 137 6.52 20.81 -18.42
CA GLU A 137 7.29 22.05 -18.19
C GLU A 137 7.03 22.65 -16.80
N VAL A 138 5.93 22.27 -16.12
CA VAL A 138 5.66 22.75 -14.76
C VAL A 138 6.77 22.26 -13.82
N ASN A 139 7.44 23.20 -13.14
CA ASN A 139 8.54 22.89 -12.25
C ASN A 139 8.11 21.92 -11.14
N GLN A 140 8.80 20.79 -11.05
CA GLN A 140 8.43 19.76 -10.06
C GLN A 140 8.55 20.23 -8.61
N TRP A 141 9.54 21.09 -8.30
CA TRP A 141 9.71 21.61 -6.94
C TRP A 141 8.59 22.56 -6.53
N LEU A 142 8.03 23.31 -7.51
CA LEU A 142 6.83 24.12 -7.28
C LEU A 142 5.63 23.23 -6.94
N ILE A 143 5.42 22.15 -7.71
CA ILE A 143 4.33 21.20 -7.46
C ILE A 143 4.48 20.59 -6.06
N ILE A 144 5.67 20.11 -5.73
CA ILE A 144 6.00 19.54 -4.41
C ILE A 144 5.69 20.54 -3.29
N GLY A 145 6.14 21.78 -3.43
CA GLY A 145 5.89 22.85 -2.46
C GLY A 145 4.41 23.13 -2.26
N VAL A 146 3.63 23.18 -3.35
CA VAL A 146 2.18 23.39 -3.29
C VAL A 146 1.47 22.22 -2.61
N LEU A 147 1.81 20.97 -2.97
CA LEU A 147 1.23 19.78 -2.33
C LEU A 147 1.55 19.74 -0.83
N PHE A 148 2.78 20.06 -0.45
CA PHE A 148 3.19 20.13 0.96
C PHE A 148 2.42 21.21 1.72
N ALA A 149 2.32 22.42 1.15
CA ALA A 149 1.60 23.54 1.76
C ALA A 149 0.11 23.22 1.97
N ILE A 150 -0.55 22.64 0.96
CA ILE A 150 -1.96 22.22 1.07
C ILE A 150 -2.10 21.15 2.16
N ALA A 151 -1.24 20.14 2.16
CA ALA A 151 -1.32 19.07 3.14
C ALA A 151 -1.08 19.56 4.56
N LEU A 152 -0.12 20.46 4.76
CA LEU A 152 0.16 21.08 6.06
C LEU A 152 -1.02 21.94 6.54
N PHE A 153 -1.62 22.74 5.64
CA PHE A 153 -2.80 23.53 5.95
C PHE A 153 -4.00 22.67 6.36
N VAL A 154 -4.25 21.57 5.64
CA VAL A 154 -5.35 20.65 5.98
C VAL A 154 -5.10 19.96 7.33
N ASN A 155 -3.84 19.63 7.64
CA ASN A 155 -3.45 19.12 8.96
C ASN A 155 -3.62 20.17 10.07
N PHE A 156 -3.39 21.45 9.77
CA PHE A 156 -3.69 22.54 10.71
C PHE A 156 -5.20 22.61 11.04
N LEU A 157 -6.08 22.44 10.05
CA LEU A 157 -7.52 22.38 10.28
C LEU A 157 -7.91 21.21 11.19
N TYR A 158 -7.28 20.05 11.02
CA TYR A 158 -7.51 18.90 11.88
C TYR A 158 -7.14 19.20 13.33
N GLU A 159 -5.96 19.78 13.59
CA GLU A 159 -5.46 20.07 14.95
C GLU A 159 -6.19 21.25 15.60
N ALA A 160 -6.68 22.21 14.83
CA ALA A 160 -7.46 23.35 15.33
C ALA A 160 -8.76 22.91 16.02
N GLY A 161 -9.32 21.74 15.66
CA GLY A 161 -10.56 21.24 16.24
C GLY A 161 -11.81 22.01 15.78
N GLY A 162 -12.92 21.80 16.46
CA GLY A 162 -14.16 22.57 16.23
C GLY A 162 -14.61 22.60 14.75
N GLY A 163 -14.75 23.81 14.20
CA GLY A 163 -15.12 24.05 12.80
C GLY A 163 -14.05 23.56 11.81
N GLY A 164 -12.77 23.71 12.16
CA GLY A 164 -11.64 23.22 11.35
C GLY A 164 -11.68 21.71 11.17
N ALA A 165 -11.91 20.96 12.25
CA ALA A 165 -12.02 19.51 12.16
C ALA A 165 -13.24 19.04 11.31
N LYS A 166 -14.36 19.78 11.36
CA LYS A 166 -15.52 19.51 10.49
C LYS A 166 -15.18 19.76 9.01
N LEU A 167 -14.44 20.83 8.73
CA LEU A 167 -13.97 21.15 7.37
C LEU A 167 -12.99 20.08 6.88
N PHE A 168 -12.03 19.67 7.71
CA PHE A 168 -11.13 18.57 7.43
C PHE A 168 -11.90 17.28 7.05
N ASP A 169 -12.85 16.83 7.90
CA ASP A 169 -13.67 15.64 7.61
C ASP A 169 -14.41 15.77 6.28
N ARG A 170 -14.91 16.96 5.94
CA ARG A 170 -15.59 17.21 4.65
C ARG A 170 -14.62 17.15 3.48
N ILE A 171 -13.45 17.77 3.58
CA ILE A 171 -12.40 17.73 2.54
C ILE A 171 -12.06 16.29 2.22
N ILE A 172 -11.76 15.48 3.24
CA ILE A 172 -11.39 14.08 3.07
C ILE A 172 -12.51 13.27 2.38
N LYS A 173 -13.76 13.42 2.80
CA LYS A 173 -14.90 12.74 2.18
C LYS A 173 -15.09 13.12 0.71
N VAL A 174 -14.98 14.41 0.41
CA VAL A 174 -15.08 14.90 -0.98
C VAL A 174 -13.94 14.35 -1.83
N MET A 175 -12.71 14.35 -1.32
CA MET A 175 -11.56 13.79 -2.04
C MET A 175 -11.76 12.30 -2.37
N VAL A 176 -12.16 11.48 -1.39
CA VAL A 176 -12.46 10.05 -1.63
C VAL A 176 -13.57 9.89 -2.65
N GLY A 177 -14.64 10.69 -2.57
CA GLY A 177 -15.73 10.70 -3.54
C GLY A 177 -15.25 11.02 -4.96
N VAL A 178 -14.43 12.05 -5.13
CA VAL A 178 -13.85 12.46 -6.43
C VAL A 178 -12.98 11.35 -6.99
N ILE A 179 -12.13 10.73 -6.17
CA ILE A 179 -11.28 9.60 -6.59
C ILE A 179 -12.14 8.47 -7.16
N VAL A 180 -13.11 7.99 -6.39
CA VAL A 180 -13.96 6.86 -6.80
C VAL A 180 -14.74 7.18 -8.06
N LEU A 181 -15.36 8.36 -8.15
CA LEU A 181 -16.12 8.79 -9.32
C LEU A 181 -15.25 8.93 -10.57
N SER A 182 -14.01 9.41 -10.42
CA SER A 182 -13.05 9.52 -11.53
C SER A 182 -12.73 8.16 -12.13
N PHE A 183 -12.47 7.15 -11.30
CA PHE A 183 -12.15 5.81 -11.80
C PHE A 183 -13.38 5.07 -12.34
N ILE A 184 -14.55 5.23 -11.73
CA ILE A 184 -15.81 4.69 -12.26
C ILE A 184 -16.10 5.28 -13.65
N ALA A 185 -15.90 6.58 -13.84
CA ALA A 185 -16.13 7.23 -15.13
C ALA A 185 -15.28 6.60 -16.27
N VAL A 186 -14.02 6.23 -15.97
CA VAL A 186 -13.17 5.52 -16.94
C VAL A 186 -13.77 4.18 -17.33
N VAL A 187 -14.12 3.33 -16.34
CA VAL A 187 -14.63 1.97 -16.61
C VAL A 187 -16.00 2.00 -17.28
N VAL A 188 -16.90 2.90 -16.85
CA VAL A 188 -18.21 3.07 -17.51
C VAL A 188 -18.03 3.45 -18.97
N THR A 189 -17.08 4.33 -19.29
CA THR A 189 -16.81 4.72 -20.68
C THR A 189 -16.25 3.54 -21.48
N LEU A 190 -15.37 2.72 -20.91
CA LEU A 190 -14.86 1.50 -21.57
C LEU A 190 -15.99 0.47 -21.82
N LEU A 191 -16.89 0.28 -20.84
CA LEU A 191 -18.04 -0.61 -20.96
C LEU A 191 -19.00 -0.17 -22.08
N THR A 192 -19.35 1.12 -22.11
CA THR A 192 -20.30 1.66 -23.10
C THR A 192 -19.79 1.59 -24.53
N LYS A 193 -18.47 1.52 -24.72
CA LYS A 193 -17.84 1.36 -26.04
C LYS A 193 -17.54 -0.10 -26.43
N GLY A 194 -17.95 -1.07 -25.62
CA GLY A 194 -17.79 -2.50 -25.90
C GLY A 194 -16.35 -3.01 -25.81
N ASN A 195 -15.47 -2.29 -25.11
CA ASN A 195 -14.04 -2.63 -25.00
C ASN A 195 -13.73 -3.54 -23.81
N LEU A 196 -14.74 -4.07 -23.11
CA LEU A 196 -14.56 -4.92 -21.93
C LEU A 196 -15.34 -6.22 -22.04
N ASP A 197 -14.69 -7.32 -21.68
CA ASP A 197 -15.33 -8.61 -21.48
C ASP A 197 -15.89 -8.70 -20.04
N PHE A 198 -17.21 -8.62 -19.91
CA PHE A 198 -17.87 -8.70 -18.62
C PHE A 198 -17.72 -10.07 -17.96
N GLY A 199 -17.65 -11.16 -18.76
CA GLY A 199 -17.40 -12.51 -18.26
C GLY A 199 -16.03 -12.64 -17.61
N ALA A 200 -14.98 -12.09 -18.25
CA ALA A 200 -13.63 -12.05 -17.70
C ALA A 200 -13.55 -11.22 -16.41
N ILE A 201 -14.29 -10.10 -16.33
CA ILE A 201 -14.35 -9.28 -15.10
C ILE A 201 -14.95 -10.08 -13.95
N VAL A 202 -16.11 -10.71 -14.17
CA VAL A 202 -16.79 -11.49 -13.12
C VAL A 202 -15.94 -12.71 -12.73
N GLY A 203 -15.36 -13.40 -13.71
CA GLY A 203 -14.46 -14.55 -13.48
C GLY A 203 -13.23 -14.16 -12.65
N GLY A 204 -12.68 -12.97 -12.88
CA GLY A 204 -11.49 -12.48 -12.18
C GLY A 204 -11.70 -12.19 -10.68
N PHE A 205 -12.94 -12.11 -10.20
CA PHE A 205 -13.24 -12.05 -8.77
C PHE A 205 -13.28 -13.42 -8.08
N ILE A 206 -13.23 -14.52 -8.84
CA ILE A 206 -13.13 -15.87 -8.29
C ILE A 206 -11.66 -16.15 -7.99
N PRO A 207 -11.28 -16.48 -6.73
CA PRO A 207 -9.89 -16.70 -6.38
C PRO A 207 -9.26 -17.87 -7.14
N ASP A 208 -8.23 -17.60 -7.92
CA ASP A 208 -7.36 -18.61 -8.53
C ASP A 208 -5.98 -18.59 -7.87
N PHE A 209 -5.74 -19.53 -6.96
CA PHE A 209 -4.48 -19.66 -6.25
C PHE A 209 -3.37 -20.33 -7.08
N SER A 210 -3.67 -20.87 -8.27
CA SER A 210 -2.65 -21.47 -9.15
C SER A 210 -1.61 -20.44 -9.59
N LEU A 211 -2.02 -19.17 -9.74
CA LEU A 211 -1.15 -18.04 -10.08
C LEU A 211 -0.11 -17.68 -9.00
N LEU A 212 -0.17 -18.30 -7.83
CA LEU A 212 0.92 -18.27 -6.85
C LEU A 212 2.06 -19.24 -7.19
N GLY A 213 1.84 -20.17 -8.10
CA GLY A 213 2.83 -21.19 -8.48
C GLY A 213 3.11 -21.29 -9.98
N SER A 214 2.25 -20.70 -10.82
CA SER A 214 2.37 -20.73 -12.28
C SER A 214 2.20 -19.33 -12.88
N SER A 215 2.81 -19.08 -14.03
CA SER A 215 2.60 -17.86 -14.80
C SER A 215 1.20 -17.80 -15.42
N SER A 216 0.67 -16.60 -15.66
CA SER A 216 -0.59 -16.40 -16.38
C SER A 216 -0.49 -17.04 -17.77
N LYS A 217 -1.59 -17.68 -18.19
CA LYS A 217 -1.69 -18.39 -19.48
C LYS A 217 -1.36 -17.53 -20.69
N THR A 218 -1.56 -16.22 -20.59
CA THR A 218 -1.24 -15.25 -21.65
C THR A 218 0.22 -15.29 -22.07
N PHE A 219 1.14 -15.63 -21.16
CA PHE A 219 2.58 -15.69 -21.45
C PHE A 219 3.05 -17.04 -21.97
N ALA A 220 2.23 -18.10 -21.91
CA ALA A 220 2.67 -19.47 -22.15
C ALA A 220 3.33 -19.68 -23.52
N ALA A 221 2.77 -19.12 -24.59
CA ALA A 221 3.32 -19.26 -25.94
C ALA A 221 4.68 -18.56 -26.10
N ASP A 222 4.79 -17.35 -25.57
CA ASP A 222 6.03 -16.56 -25.62
C ASP A 222 7.10 -17.15 -24.70
N ILE A 223 6.74 -17.71 -23.55
CA ILE A 223 7.65 -18.46 -22.66
C ILE A 223 8.23 -19.66 -23.40
N ALA A 224 7.38 -20.47 -24.03
CA ALA A 224 7.83 -21.66 -24.76
C ALA A 224 8.75 -21.34 -25.95
N ALA A 225 8.55 -20.16 -26.57
CA ALA A 225 9.37 -19.70 -27.70
C ALA A 225 10.63 -18.90 -27.27
N SER A 226 10.77 -18.58 -25.99
CA SER A 226 11.89 -17.77 -25.48
C SER A 226 13.22 -18.52 -25.43
N SER A 227 14.30 -17.78 -25.26
CA SER A 227 15.66 -18.38 -25.14
C SER A 227 15.89 -19.07 -23.78
N ALA A 228 15.07 -18.80 -22.77
CA ALA A 228 15.19 -19.32 -21.40
C ALA A 228 13.81 -19.58 -20.76
N PRO A 229 13.04 -20.58 -21.23
CA PRO A 229 11.65 -20.79 -20.80
C PRO A 229 11.47 -20.95 -19.29
N GLU A 230 12.31 -21.76 -18.63
CA GLU A 230 12.22 -22.02 -17.18
C GLU A 230 12.50 -20.74 -16.37
N TRP A 231 13.45 -19.93 -16.82
CA TRP A 231 13.77 -18.67 -16.17
C TRP A 231 12.61 -17.67 -16.31
N TRP A 232 12.04 -17.55 -17.52
CA TRP A 232 10.92 -16.64 -17.76
C TRP A 232 9.70 -17.01 -16.94
N ASP A 233 9.34 -18.30 -16.87
CA ASP A 233 8.22 -18.75 -16.03
C ASP A 233 8.46 -18.40 -14.56
N SER A 234 9.62 -18.75 -14.02
CA SER A 234 10.01 -18.42 -12.65
C SER A 234 10.04 -16.91 -12.38
N HIS A 235 10.52 -16.11 -13.34
CA HIS A 235 10.60 -14.66 -13.25
C HIS A 235 9.19 -14.02 -13.22
N ILE A 236 8.27 -14.50 -14.07
CA ILE A 236 6.88 -14.04 -14.12
C ILE A 236 6.16 -14.41 -12.83
N VAL A 237 6.27 -15.65 -12.36
CA VAL A 237 5.67 -16.09 -11.08
C VAL A 237 6.20 -15.26 -9.91
N THR A 238 7.50 -14.98 -9.85
CA THR A 238 8.09 -14.12 -8.82
C THR A 238 7.54 -12.70 -8.89
N THR A 239 7.36 -12.18 -10.11
CA THR A 239 6.76 -10.87 -10.35
C THR A 239 5.31 -10.83 -9.89
N GLN A 240 4.48 -11.83 -10.25
CA GLN A 240 3.09 -11.97 -9.80
C GLN A 240 3.00 -11.96 -8.26
N LYS A 241 3.78 -12.80 -7.59
CA LYS A 241 3.86 -12.86 -6.11
C LYS A 241 4.19 -11.50 -5.49
N SER A 242 5.18 -10.81 -6.07
CA SER A 242 5.58 -9.48 -5.61
C SER A 242 4.45 -8.46 -5.71
N LYS A 243 3.63 -8.51 -6.78
CA LYS A 243 2.48 -7.62 -6.96
C LYS A 243 1.33 -7.97 -6.04
N ILE A 244 1.03 -9.26 -5.85
CA ILE A 244 0.05 -9.74 -4.88
C ILE A 244 0.42 -9.25 -3.48
N PHE A 245 1.68 -9.44 -3.06
CA PHE A 245 2.14 -8.97 -1.75
C PHE A 245 2.05 -7.45 -1.61
N ALA A 246 2.46 -6.69 -2.64
CA ALA A 246 2.34 -5.24 -2.64
C ALA A 246 0.86 -4.79 -2.49
N ALA A 247 -0.08 -5.48 -3.12
CA ALA A 247 -1.51 -5.23 -2.97
C ALA A 247 -1.98 -5.42 -1.52
N PHE A 248 -1.56 -6.49 -0.84
CA PHE A 248 -1.84 -6.70 0.58
C PHE A 248 -1.23 -5.60 1.46
N GLY A 249 0.03 -5.22 1.22
CA GLY A 249 0.73 -4.17 1.97
C GLY A 249 0.11 -2.79 1.82
N THR A 250 -0.57 -2.52 0.70
CA THR A 250 -1.21 -1.23 0.42
C THR A 250 -2.68 -1.19 0.79
N ALA A 251 -3.35 -2.33 0.93
CA ALA A 251 -4.75 -2.39 1.33
C ALA A 251 -4.96 -1.89 2.76
N VAL A 252 -4.21 -2.43 3.73
CA VAL A 252 -4.17 -1.94 5.12
C VAL A 252 -2.74 -2.00 5.64
N GLY A 253 -2.10 -0.85 5.75
CA GLY A 253 -0.75 -0.73 6.28
C GLY A 253 -0.70 -0.63 7.80
N ILE A 254 0.52 -0.80 8.36
CA ILE A 254 0.74 -0.67 9.81
C ILE A 254 0.31 0.69 10.35
N ASN A 255 0.47 1.75 9.58
CA ASN A 255 0.07 3.11 9.90
C ASN A 255 -1.44 3.26 10.10
N MET A 256 -2.25 2.50 9.35
CA MET A 256 -3.71 2.47 9.51
C MET A 256 -4.12 1.84 10.84
N THR A 257 -3.36 0.85 11.32
CA THR A 257 -3.57 0.25 12.65
C THR A 257 -3.29 1.24 13.77
N PHE A 258 -2.47 2.27 13.51
CA PHE A 258 -2.23 3.39 14.41
C PHE A 258 -3.32 4.46 14.30
N LEU A 259 -3.67 4.86 13.08
CA LEU A 259 -4.64 5.93 12.83
C LEU A 259 -6.01 5.65 13.46
N LEU A 260 -6.55 4.45 13.22
CA LEU A 260 -7.92 4.12 13.60
C LEU A 260 -8.21 4.33 15.09
N PRO A 261 -7.48 3.72 16.03
CA PRO A 261 -7.79 3.83 17.45
C PRO A 261 -7.66 5.28 17.97
N TYR A 262 -6.69 6.05 17.49
CA TYR A 262 -6.55 7.44 17.91
C TYR A 262 -7.69 8.31 17.38
N THR A 263 -8.19 8.05 16.18
CA THR A 263 -9.35 8.78 15.63
C THR A 263 -10.66 8.40 16.31
N LEU A 264 -10.84 7.14 16.70
CA LEU A 264 -11.98 6.67 17.50
C LEU A 264 -12.01 7.35 18.88
N LEU A 265 -10.88 7.37 19.57
CA LEU A 265 -10.76 8.04 20.89
C LEU A 265 -10.97 9.55 20.79
N ARG A 266 -10.48 10.19 19.72
CA ARG A 266 -10.72 11.63 19.48
C ARG A 266 -12.19 11.94 19.28
N LYS A 267 -12.97 11.05 18.65
CA LYS A 267 -14.43 11.15 18.53
C LYS A 267 -15.17 10.79 19.82
N LYS A 268 -14.47 10.36 20.87
CA LYS A 268 -15.02 9.89 22.14
C LYS A 268 -15.93 8.67 21.99
N TRP A 269 -15.74 7.87 20.94
CA TRP A 269 -16.48 6.63 20.79
C TRP A 269 -16.09 5.63 21.88
N GLY A 270 -17.04 4.83 22.33
CA GLY A 270 -16.86 3.80 23.36
C GLY A 270 -17.52 2.48 22.98
N SER A 271 -17.74 1.59 23.93
CA SER A 271 -18.22 0.23 23.69
C SER A 271 -19.54 0.12 22.90
N LYS A 272 -20.46 1.08 23.04
CA LYS A 272 -21.71 1.13 22.26
C LYS A 272 -21.46 1.37 20.75
N HIS A 273 -20.31 1.91 20.38
CA HIS A 273 -19.98 2.25 18.98
C HIS A 273 -19.26 1.13 18.22
N ARG A 274 -19.08 -0.06 18.81
CA ARG A 274 -18.35 -1.17 18.15
C ARG A 274 -18.96 -1.56 16.80
N GLY A 275 -20.28 -1.76 16.75
CA GLY A 275 -21.01 -2.09 15.51
C GLY A 275 -20.95 -0.96 14.48
N LEU A 276 -21.07 0.29 14.94
CA LEU A 276 -20.89 1.48 14.10
C LEU A 276 -19.47 1.50 13.47
N SER A 277 -18.43 1.20 14.24
CA SER A 277 -17.04 1.21 13.74
C SER A 277 -16.81 0.19 12.62
N ILE A 278 -17.37 -1.01 12.71
CA ILE A 278 -17.28 -2.03 11.64
C ILE A 278 -18.00 -1.54 10.38
N THR A 279 -19.20 -0.98 10.53
CA THR A 279 -19.97 -0.44 9.39
C THR A 279 -19.27 0.76 8.76
N ASP A 280 -18.69 1.62 9.58
CA ASP A 280 -17.91 2.79 9.15
C ASP A 280 -16.67 2.39 8.32
N LEU A 281 -15.95 1.34 8.72
CA LEU A 281 -14.87 0.76 7.93
C LEU A 281 -15.39 0.16 6.62
N SER A 282 -16.54 -0.49 6.63
CA SER A 282 -17.13 -1.04 5.40
C SER A 282 -17.50 0.06 4.40
N ILE A 283 -18.11 1.15 4.86
CA ILE A 283 -18.57 2.25 3.99
C ILE A 283 -17.44 3.18 3.59
N GLY A 284 -16.62 3.61 4.55
CA GLY A 284 -15.60 4.62 4.33
C GLY A 284 -14.28 4.06 3.78
N LEU A 285 -14.03 2.77 3.94
CA LEU A 285 -12.79 2.11 3.52
C LEU A 285 -13.03 1.04 2.44
N PHE A 286 -13.81 -0.02 2.74
CA PHE A 286 -13.93 -1.16 1.81
C PHE A 286 -14.54 -0.76 0.47
N VAL A 287 -15.71 -0.10 0.49
CA VAL A 287 -16.43 0.23 -0.75
C VAL A 287 -15.62 1.17 -1.66
N PRO A 288 -15.07 2.30 -1.17
CA PRO A 288 -14.25 3.17 -2.00
C PRO A 288 -13.00 2.46 -2.55
N PHE A 289 -12.30 1.69 -1.72
CA PHE A 289 -11.12 0.96 -2.13
C PHE A 289 -11.43 -0.08 -3.20
N PHE A 290 -12.43 -0.93 -2.97
CA PHE A 290 -12.84 -1.96 -3.92
C PHE A 290 -13.21 -1.37 -5.28
N LEU A 291 -14.05 -0.33 -5.29
CA LEU A 291 -14.47 0.31 -6.53
C LEU A 291 -13.30 0.93 -7.28
N ALA A 292 -12.48 1.74 -6.61
CA ALA A 292 -11.36 2.42 -7.26
C ALA A 292 -10.30 1.43 -7.78
N THR A 293 -9.89 0.46 -6.96
CA THR A 293 -8.83 -0.48 -7.37
C THR A 293 -9.29 -1.48 -8.41
N ALA A 294 -10.53 -1.98 -8.34
CA ALA A 294 -11.09 -2.81 -9.40
C ALA A 294 -11.13 -2.07 -10.75
N CYS A 295 -11.57 -0.80 -10.74
CA CYS A 295 -11.56 0.03 -11.95
C CYS A 295 -10.14 0.18 -12.53
N VAL A 296 -9.13 0.38 -11.70
CA VAL A 296 -7.74 0.49 -12.17
C VAL A 296 -7.21 -0.83 -12.73
N VAL A 297 -7.48 -1.98 -12.07
CA VAL A 297 -7.10 -3.30 -12.61
C VAL A 297 -7.76 -3.54 -13.96
N ILE A 298 -9.07 -3.29 -14.08
CA ILE A 298 -9.81 -3.48 -15.34
C ILE A 298 -9.25 -2.60 -16.46
N ALA A 299 -9.03 -1.31 -16.18
CA ALA A 299 -8.50 -0.39 -17.17
C ALA A 299 -7.08 -0.77 -17.61
N SER A 300 -6.20 -1.15 -16.68
CA SER A 300 -4.82 -1.53 -16.98
C SER A 300 -4.73 -2.90 -17.68
N ALA A 301 -5.56 -3.86 -17.29
CA ALA A 301 -5.64 -5.15 -17.96
C ALA A 301 -6.05 -5.00 -19.43
N SER A 302 -7.11 -4.23 -19.69
CA SER A 302 -7.58 -3.97 -21.05
C SER A 302 -6.55 -3.23 -21.92
N SER A 303 -5.75 -2.36 -21.29
CA SER A 303 -4.78 -1.52 -21.97
C SER A 303 -3.45 -2.23 -22.25
N PHE A 304 -2.95 -3.03 -21.31
CA PHE A 304 -1.54 -3.45 -21.31
C PHE A 304 -1.31 -4.97 -21.22
N HIS A 305 -2.28 -5.76 -20.73
CA HIS A 305 -2.03 -7.18 -20.54
C HIS A 305 -1.81 -7.91 -21.86
N GLY A 306 -0.70 -8.65 -21.97
CA GLY A 306 -0.31 -9.34 -23.20
C GLY A 306 0.16 -8.43 -24.34
N LYS A 307 0.39 -7.11 -24.09
CA LYS A 307 0.82 -6.14 -25.10
C LYS A 307 2.17 -5.54 -24.74
N ASP A 308 2.93 -5.17 -25.78
CA ASP A 308 4.28 -4.59 -25.66
C ASP A 308 4.58 -3.47 -26.66
N ASP A 309 3.57 -3.06 -27.44
CA ASP A 309 3.64 -2.06 -28.49
C ASP A 309 3.87 -0.63 -27.98
N ASP A 310 3.59 -0.37 -26.71
CA ASP A 310 3.83 0.90 -26.04
C ASP A 310 5.23 1.00 -25.39
N VAL A 311 6.08 -0.04 -25.51
CA VAL A 311 7.36 -0.16 -24.79
C VAL A 311 8.54 -0.06 -25.76
N THR A 312 9.43 0.92 -25.51
CA THR A 312 10.65 1.10 -26.31
C THR A 312 11.71 0.05 -26.02
N PRO A 313 12.69 -0.18 -26.93
CA PRO A 313 13.80 -1.09 -26.68
C PRO A 313 14.58 -0.79 -25.41
N GLU A 314 14.80 0.50 -25.09
CA GLU A 314 15.54 0.93 -23.90
C GLU A 314 14.81 0.56 -22.62
N GLN A 315 13.48 0.62 -22.63
CA GLN A 315 12.65 0.25 -21.49
C GLN A 315 12.67 -1.26 -21.21
N ARG A 316 12.92 -2.10 -22.21
CA ARG A 316 13.04 -3.56 -22.08
C ARG A 316 14.37 -3.98 -21.44
N VAL A 317 15.44 -3.19 -21.61
CA VAL A 317 16.80 -3.48 -21.13
C VAL A 317 16.83 -3.91 -19.67
N LYS A 318 16.06 -3.23 -18.81
CA LYS A 318 16.02 -3.54 -17.37
C LYS A 318 15.62 -4.99 -17.08
N THR A 319 14.65 -5.53 -17.79
CA THR A 319 14.20 -6.93 -17.62
C THR A 319 15.17 -7.87 -18.33
N LEU A 320 15.55 -7.56 -19.58
CA LEU A 320 16.43 -8.38 -20.39
C LEU A 320 17.83 -8.55 -19.79
N SER A 321 18.34 -7.56 -19.06
CA SER A 321 19.63 -7.63 -18.38
C SER A 321 19.73 -8.72 -17.29
N ASN A 322 18.58 -9.29 -16.89
CA ASN A 322 18.52 -10.38 -15.92
C ASN A 322 18.33 -11.77 -16.56
N VAL A 323 18.18 -11.86 -17.88
CA VAL A 323 18.12 -13.15 -18.59
C VAL A 323 19.45 -13.88 -18.42
N PRO A 324 19.47 -15.19 -18.13
CA PRO A 324 20.70 -15.92 -17.77
C PRO A 324 21.85 -15.72 -18.74
N SER A 325 21.62 -15.82 -20.04
CA SER A 325 22.66 -15.62 -21.07
C SER A 325 23.27 -14.21 -21.05
N VAL A 326 22.48 -13.20 -20.69
CA VAL A 326 22.98 -11.81 -20.54
C VAL A 326 23.79 -11.65 -19.26
N VAL A 327 23.34 -12.25 -18.15
CA VAL A 327 24.07 -12.26 -16.87
C VAL A 327 25.43 -12.97 -17.03
N GLU A 328 25.46 -14.10 -17.70
CA GLU A 328 26.69 -14.86 -18.01
C GLU A 328 27.65 -14.07 -18.90
N ALA A 329 27.13 -13.39 -19.93
CA ALA A 329 27.95 -12.54 -20.80
C ALA A 329 28.61 -11.38 -20.03
N LYS A 330 27.88 -10.75 -19.13
CA LYS A 330 28.42 -9.69 -18.23
C LYS A 330 29.50 -10.25 -17.30
N ALA A 331 29.22 -11.39 -16.67
CA ALA A 331 30.18 -12.03 -15.76
C ALA A 331 31.46 -12.43 -16.48
N ALA A 332 31.36 -12.96 -17.71
CA ALA A 332 32.53 -13.31 -18.55
C ALA A 332 33.34 -12.07 -18.94
N ALA A 333 32.67 -10.97 -19.33
CA ALA A 333 33.35 -9.71 -19.67
C ALA A 333 34.10 -9.13 -18.46
N LYS A 334 33.46 -9.11 -17.30
CA LYS A 334 34.09 -8.70 -16.05
C LYS A 334 35.33 -9.52 -15.73
N LYS A 335 35.21 -10.85 -15.80
CA LYS A 335 36.34 -11.78 -15.57
C LYS A 335 37.49 -11.52 -16.52
N SER A 336 37.21 -11.36 -17.81
CA SER A 336 38.20 -11.09 -18.84
C SER A 336 39.00 -9.80 -18.58
N VAL A 337 38.33 -8.72 -18.20
CA VAL A 337 38.98 -7.46 -17.83
C VAL A 337 39.86 -7.65 -16.59
N MET A 338 39.35 -8.30 -15.56
CA MET A 338 40.12 -8.54 -14.33
C MET A 338 41.38 -9.41 -14.59
N GLU A 339 41.30 -10.39 -15.45
CA GLU A 339 42.43 -11.24 -15.79
C GLU A 339 43.49 -10.53 -16.66
N MET A 340 43.06 -9.65 -17.60
CA MET A 340 43.96 -8.95 -18.51
C MET A 340 44.66 -7.73 -17.88
N VAL A 341 44.05 -7.03 -16.95
CA VAL A 341 44.44 -5.66 -16.62
C VAL A 341 44.65 -5.38 -15.13
N ALA A 342 44.34 -6.33 -14.24
CA ALA A 342 44.39 -6.13 -12.77
C ALA A 342 45.78 -5.71 -12.22
N VAL A 343 46.85 -5.86 -12.98
CA VAL A 343 48.25 -5.58 -12.55
C VAL A 343 48.70 -4.16 -12.97
N THR A 344 48.00 -3.48 -13.88
CA THR A 344 48.50 -2.26 -14.55
C THR A 344 47.63 -1.03 -14.39
N MET A 345 46.44 -1.16 -13.82
CA MET A 345 45.47 -0.05 -13.66
C MET A 345 45.29 0.38 -12.20
N THR A 346 44.93 1.65 -12.01
CA THR A 346 44.41 2.11 -10.71
C THR A 346 43.04 1.49 -10.45
N GLU A 347 42.62 1.49 -9.18
CA GLU A 347 41.31 0.91 -8.78
C GLU A 347 40.13 1.60 -9.51
N GLU A 348 40.22 2.91 -9.74
CA GLU A 348 39.20 3.69 -10.46
C GLU A 348 39.20 3.37 -11.97
N GLN A 349 40.36 3.23 -12.59
CA GLN A 349 40.49 2.82 -14.00
C GLN A 349 39.97 1.39 -14.22
N LEU A 350 40.27 0.48 -13.30
CA LEU A 350 39.78 -0.90 -13.36
C LEU A 350 38.24 -0.94 -13.21
N ALA A 351 37.68 -0.17 -12.27
CA ALA A 351 36.24 -0.08 -12.08
C ALA A 351 35.53 0.45 -13.35
N THR A 352 36.10 1.47 -14.00
CA THR A 352 35.57 2.03 -15.25
C THR A 352 35.66 1.01 -16.40
N ALA A 353 36.80 0.37 -16.58
CA ALA A 353 37.00 -0.64 -17.62
C ALA A 353 36.06 -1.85 -17.47
N VAL A 354 35.82 -2.29 -16.23
CA VAL A 354 34.86 -3.35 -15.92
C VAL A 354 33.44 -2.90 -16.27
N ALA A 355 33.04 -1.68 -15.88
CA ALA A 355 31.70 -1.15 -16.15
C ALA A 355 31.44 -1.04 -17.67
N ASP A 356 32.41 -0.53 -18.43
CA ASP A 356 32.31 -0.41 -19.89
C ASP A 356 32.23 -1.78 -20.58
N ALA A 357 33.03 -2.74 -20.14
CA ALA A 357 33.00 -4.10 -20.67
C ALA A 357 31.69 -4.83 -20.35
N GLU A 358 31.18 -4.67 -19.13
CA GLU A 358 29.88 -5.23 -18.74
C GLU A 358 28.74 -4.59 -19.56
N ALA A 359 28.76 -3.27 -19.79
CA ALA A 359 27.76 -2.58 -20.60
C ALA A 359 27.77 -3.01 -22.07
N ALA A 360 28.97 -3.13 -22.66
CA ALA A 360 29.14 -3.62 -24.04
C ALA A 360 28.66 -5.07 -24.18
N ALA A 361 29.06 -5.95 -23.25
CA ALA A 361 28.65 -7.35 -23.25
C ALA A 361 27.13 -7.49 -23.04
N GLN A 362 26.53 -6.69 -22.17
CA GLN A 362 25.09 -6.63 -21.97
C GLN A 362 24.37 -6.27 -23.26
N THR A 363 24.79 -5.18 -23.93
CA THR A 363 24.18 -4.73 -25.18
C THR A 363 24.28 -5.80 -26.28
N ALA A 364 25.45 -6.40 -26.44
CA ALA A 364 25.68 -7.45 -27.42
C ALA A 364 24.88 -8.74 -27.13
N ALA A 365 24.72 -9.10 -25.85
CA ALA A 365 23.95 -10.26 -25.45
C ALA A 365 22.44 -10.03 -25.63
N ILE A 366 21.93 -8.85 -25.25
CA ILE A 366 20.51 -8.47 -25.46
C ILE A 366 20.17 -8.49 -26.95
N ALA A 367 21.06 -8.04 -27.83
CA ALA A 367 20.84 -8.07 -29.28
C ALA A 367 20.74 -9.50 -29.87
N LYS A 368 21.23 -10.51 -29.15
CA LYS A 368 21.13 -11.93 -29.56
C LYS A 368 19.86 -12.62 -29.03
N LEU A 369 19.13 -12.00 -28.12
CA LEU A 369 17.88 -12.53 -27.62
C LEU A 369 16.82 -12.54 -28.73
N ASN A 370 15.97 -13.56 -28.72
CA ASN A 370 14.94 -13.70 -29.74
C ASN A 370 13.75 -12.76 -29.52
N SER A 371 12.82 -12.75 -30.47
CA SER A 371 11.65 -11.86 -30.42
C SER A 371 10.71 -12.16 -29.24
N ALA A 372 10.65 -13.41 -28.79
CA ALA A 372 9.82 -13.80 -27.65
C ALA A 372 10.38 -13.23 -26.33
N ASP A 373 11.71 -13.24 -26.15
CA ASP A 373 12.35 -12.59 -24.99
C ASP A 373 12.06 -11.08 -24.96
N GLN A 374 12.20 -10.43 -26.13
CA GLN A 374 11.93 -8.99 -26.28
C GLN A 374 10.47 -8.66 -25.95
N LYS A 375 9.54 -9.48 -26.41
CA LYS A 375 8.10 -9.33 -26.18
C LYS A 375 7.77 -9.54 -24.70
N LEU A 376 8.26 -10.61 -24.07
CA LEU A 376 8.05 -10.88 -22.64
C LEU A 376 8.57 -9.73 -21.78
N ALA A 377 9.75 -9.19 -22.10
CA ALA A 377 10.28 -8.02 -21.38
C ALA A 377 9.39 -6.77 -21.53
N GLY A 378 8.83 -6.56 -22.72
CA GLY A 378 7.88 -5.49 -22.99
C GLY A 378 6.58 -5.66 -22.22
N MET A 379 5.96 -6.85 -22.25
CA MET A 379 4.73 -7.15 -21.52
C MET A 379 4.86 -6.94 -20.00
N LEU A 380 6.04 -7.22 -19.43
CA LEU A 380 6.31 -7.08 -17.99
C LEU A 380 6.79 -5.69 -17.61
N HIS A 381 7.00 -4.78 -18.57
CA HIS A 381 7.46 -3.43 -18.28
C HIS A 381 6.50 -2.69 -17.35
N SER A 382 7.06 -1.94 -16.41
CA SER A 382 6.28 -1.16 -15.45
C SER A 382 5.74 0.11 -16.11
N ARG A 383 4.42 0.22 -16.26
CA ARG A 383 3.73 1.43 -16.73
C ARG A 383 3.36 2.33 -15.56
N ASP A 384 3.10 3.59 -15.82
CA ASP A 384 2.62 4.55 -14.84
C ASP A 384 1.20 5.07 -15.17
N ALA A 385 0.68 5.96 -14.32
CA ALA A 385 -0.64 6.54 -14.52
C ALA A 385 -0.73 7.37 -15.80
N GLY A 386 0.38 8.01 -16.21
CA GLY A 386 0.45 8.77 -17.46
C GLY A 386 0.34 7.86 -18.69
N ALA A 387 1.07 6.75 -18.72
CA ALA A 387 0.97 5.74 -19.75
C ALA A 387 -0.46 5.18 -19.85
N LEU A 388 -1.11 4.90 -18.72
CA LEU A 388 -2.50 4.44 -18.70
C LEU A 388 -3.45 5.50 -19.28
N ALA A 389 -3.29 6.77 -18.94
CA ALA A 389 -4.10 7.86 -19.49
C ALA A 389 -3.94 7.98 -21.02
N ILE A 390 -2.70 7.88 -21.52
CA ILE A 390 -2.43 7.93 -22.96
C ILE A 390 -3.12 6.77 -23.69
N THR A 391 -2.99 5.54 -23.18
CA THR A 391 -3.59 4.34 -23.77
C THR A 391 -5.11 4.35 -23.71
N LEU A 392 -5.70 4.97 -22.69
CA LEU A 392 -7.16 5.12 -22.56
C LEU A 392 -7.74 6.18 -23.51
N LYS A 393 -6.94 7.17 -23.96
CA LYS A 393 -7.41 8.31 -24.78
C LYS A 393 -8.18 7.91 -26.03
N PRO A 394 -7.77 6.93 -26.85
CA PRO A 394 -8.54 6.48 -28.02
C PRO A 394 -9.93 5.93 -27.67
N PHE A 395 -10.05 5.32 -26.50
CA PHE A 395 -11.28 4.64 -26.08
C PHE A 395 -12.23 5.55 -25.29
N THR A 396 -11.73 6.44 -24.45
CA THR A 396 -12.54 7.25 -23.53
C THR A 396 -12.59 8.72 -23.88
N GLY A 397 -11.76 9.16 -24.83
CA GLY A 397 -11.56 10.56 -25.18
C GLY A 397 -10.59 11.27 -24.24
N GLU A 398 -10.09 12.43 -24.67
CA GLU A 398 -9.03 13.16 -23.96
C GLU A 398 -9.46 13.65 -22.57
N VAL A 399 -10.68 14.15 -22.45
CA VAL A 399 -11.18 14.71 -21.18
C VAL A 399 -11.24 13.64 -20.10
N VAL A 400 -11.79 12.46 -20.39
CA VAL A 400 -11.90 11.37 -19.42
C VAL A 400 -10.53 10.78 -19.11
N ALA A 401 -9.74 10.46 -20.14
CA ALA A 401 -8.44 9.82 -19.99
C ALA A 401 -7.40 10.70 -19.29
N GLN A 402 -7.40 12.01 -19.59
CA GLN A 402 -6.38 12.92 -19.06
C GLN A 402 -6.89 13.69 -17.84
N LYS A 403 -7.99 14.43 -17.98
CA LYS A 403 -8.43 15.38 -16.95
C LYS A 403 -9.15 14.68 -15.79
N ILE A 404 -10.17 13.85 -16.09
CA ILE A 404 -10.95 13.18 -15.01
C ILE A 404 -10.08 12.17 -14.28
N PHE A 405 -9.38 11.30 -15.03
CA PHE A 405 -8.45 10.34 -14.43
C PHE A 405 -7.31 11.03 -13.67
N GLY A 406 -6.70 12.08 -14.24
CA GLY A 406 -5.63 12.86 -13.60
C GLY A 406 -6.07 13.54 -12.30
N ILE A 407 -7.31 14.05 -12.22
CA ILE A 407 -7.89 14.59 -10.98
C ILE A 407 -8.02 13.48 -9.93
N GLY A 408 -8.48 12.29 -10.32
CA GLY A 408 -8.54 11.13 -9.45
C GLY A 408 -7.17 10.76 -8.88
N VAL A 409 -6.15 10.68 -9.73
CA VAL A 409 -4.77 10.37 -9.34
C VAL A 409 -4.17 11.45 -8.43
N LEU A 410 -4.39 12.74 -8.74
CA LEU A 410 -3.96 13.84 -7.86
C LEU A 410 -4.67 13.79 -6.50
N GLY A 411 -5.97 13.48 -6.50
CA GLY A 411 -6.75 13.27 -5.28
C GLY A 411 -6.17 12.15 -4.41
N MET A 412 -5.81 11.01 -5.02
CA MET A 412 -5.15 9.89 -4.31
C MET A 412 -3.84 10.31 -3.66
N ALA A 413 -2.99 11.01 -4.41
CA ALA A 413 -1.71 11.50 -3.91
C ALA A 413 -1.90 12.45 -2.72
N LEU A 414 -2.72 13.49 -2.88
CA LEU A 414 -2.90 14.54 -1.89
C LEU A 414 -3.61 14.03 -0.63
N SER A 415 -4.66 13.20 -0.76
CA SER A 415 -5.35 12.63 0.41
C SER A 415 -4.41 11.79 1.25
N THR A 416 -3.58 10.98 0.61
CA THR A 416 -2.62 10.11 1.29
C THR A 416 -1.49 10.92 1.94
N ILE A 417 -0.94 11.95 1.28
CA ILE A 417 0.04 12.87 1.89
C ILE A 417 -0.53 13.47 3.19
N ILE A 418 -1.74 14.01 3.12
CA ILE A 418 -2.42 14.61 4.29
C ILE A 418 -2.48 13.62 5.45
N ILE A 419 -2.92 12.39 5.19
CA ILE A 419 -3.14 11.41 6.25
C ILE A 419 -1.81 10.82 6.77
N LEU A 420 -0.80 10.60 5.92
CA LEU A 420 0.52 10.15 6.38
C LEU A 420 1.18 11.19 7.30
N MET A 421 1.10 12.47 6.95
CA MET A 421 1.55 13.57 7.80
C MET A 421 0.78 13.60 9.12
N LEU A 422 -0.56 13.43 9.09
CA LEU A 422 -1.41 13.36 10.28
C LEU A 422 -0.99 12.22 11.22
N ILE A 423 -0.78 11.02 10.69
CA ILE A 423 -0.38 9.86 11.51
C ILE A 423 0.95 10.10 12.19
N ASN A 424 1.95 10.64 11.47
CA ASN A 424 3.22 11.00 12.09
C ASN A 424 3.06 12.09 13.15
N GLY A 425 2.21 13.07 12.90
CA GLY A 425 1.84 14.07 13.91
C GLY A 425 1.33 13.43 15.20
N LEU A 426 0.37 12.50 15.08
CA LEU A 426 -0.17 11.76 16.22
C LEU A 426 0.89 10.86 16.89
N ALA A 427 1.75 10.20 16.11
CA ALA A 427 2.80 9.34 16.64
C ALA A 427 3.84 10.15 17.43
N PHE A 428 4.22 11.31 16.94
CA PHE A 428 5.15 12.21 17.63
C PHE A 428 4.56 12.78 18.93
N GLN A 429 3.25 12.92 19.04
CA GLN A 429 2.60 13.26 20.33
C GLN A 429 2.73 12.15 21.39
N GLU A 430 2.99 10.90 20.98
CA GLU A 430 3.23 9.78 21.90
C GLU A 430 4.75 9.57 22.18
N ILE A 431 5.61 9.92 21.22
CA ILE A 431 7.07 9.69 21.31
C ILE A 431 7.77 10.83 22.06
N LEU A 432 7.39 12.07 21.80
CA LEU A 432 8.08 13.24 22.36
C LEU A 432 7.70 13.47 23.83
N PRO A 433 8.62 14.06 24.61
CA PRO A 433 8.39 14.30 26.03
C PRO A 433 7.14 15.15 26.30
N ALA A 434 6.44 14.86 27.38
CA ALA A 434 5.26 15.61 27.83
C ALA A 434 5.53 17.11 28.13
N ALA A 435 6.81 17.48 28.27
CA ALA A 435 7.25 18.87 28.42
C ALA A 435 7.00 19.73 27.16
N LEU A 436 6.97 19.11 25.97
CA LEU A 436 6.64 19.80 24.75
C LEU A 436 5.13 19.96 24.57
N PRO A 437 4.63 21.15 24.16
CA PRO A 437 3.23 21.33 23.85
C PRO A 437 2.78 20.30 22.78
N ARG A 438 1.65 19.64 23.02
CA ARG A 438 1.15 18.58 22.11
C ARG A 438 0.99 19.04 20.66
N LYS A 439 0.59 20.29 20.44
CA LYS A 439 0.52 20.87 19.09
C LYS A 439 1.88 20.96 18.42
N VAL A 440 2.92 21.33 19.16
CA VAL A 440 4.29 21.40 18.63
C VAL A 440 4.77 20.00 18.23
N SER A 441 4.60 19.01 19.12
CA SER A 441 4.93 17.61 18.81
C SER A 441 4.20 17.10 17.56
N TYR A 442 2.91 17.45 17.42
CA TYR A 442 2.11 17.11 16.26
C TYR A 442 2.71 17.66 14.96
N PHE A 443 3.00 18.97 14.91
CA PHE A 443 3.53 19.60 13.70
C PHE A 443 4.96 19.14 13.38
N ILE A 444 5.79 18.85 14.38
CA ILE A 444 7.11 18.23 14.16
C ILE A 444 6.94 16.91 13.38
N GLY A 445 6.04 16.02 13.81
CA GLY A 445 5.77 14.77 13.13
C GLY A 445 5.23 14.97 11.70
N CYS A 446 4.28 15.91 11.51
CA CYS A 446 3.76 16.26 10.19
C CYS A 446 4.87 16.73 9.24
N ILE A 447 5.73 17.65 9.71
CA ILE A 447 6.80 18.26 8.90
C ILE A 447 7.85 17.21 8.53
N ILE A 448 8.26 16.34 9.46
CA ILE A 448 9.23 15.27 9.18
C ILE A 448 8.72 14.34 8.07
N SER A 449 7.46 13.89 8.15
CA SER A 449 6.86 13.05 7.11
C SER A 449 6.74 13.81 5.78
N GLY A 450 6.29 15.06 5.82
CA GLY A 450 6.15 15.86 4.61
C GLY A 450 7.47 16.15 3.92
N ILE A 451 8.51 16.55 4.66
CA ILE A 451 9.85 16.79 4.11
C ILE A 451 10.43 15.52 3.50
N SER A 452 10.29 14.36 4.18
CA SER A 452 10.77 13.09 3.61
C SER A 452 10.15 12.83 2.23
N GLY A 453 8.85 13.11 2.08
CA GLY A 453 8.16 13.01 0.81
C GLY A 453 8.67 14.00 -0.25
N CYS A 454 8.91 15.25 0.15
CA CYS A 454 9.45 16.29 -0.74
C CYS A 454 10.82 15.92 -1.33
N LEU A 455 11.60 15.12 -0.63
CA LEU A 455 12.94 14.71 -1.06
C LEU A 455 12.95 13.55 -2.07
N PHE A 456 11.78 13.03 -2.49
CA PHE A 456 11.73 11.91 -3.43
C PHE A 456 12.59 12.09 -4.69
N PRO A 457 12.74 13.29 -5.29
CA PRO A 457 13.54 13.43 -6.51
C PRO A 457 15.03 13.14 -6.32
N LEU A 458 15.53 13.20 -5.07
CA LEU A 458 16.91 12.88 -4.74
C LEU A 458 17.16 11.37 -4.63
N PHE A 459 16.12 10.60 -4.34
CA PHE A 459 16.22 9.15 -4.11
C PHE A 459 15.70 8.31 -5.28
N TRP A 460 14.89 8.91 -6.16
CA TRP A 460 14.26 8.18 -7.25
C TRP A 460 14.51 8.84 -8.61
N THR A 461 15.37 8.23 -9.39
CA THR A 461 15.74 8.65 -10.76
C THR A 461 15.04 7.80 -11.84
N GLY A 462 14.18 6.86 -11.45
CA GLY A 462 13.46 5.98 -12.38
C GLY A 462 12.45 6.75 -13.25
N SER A 463 12.26 6.28 -14.49
CA SER A 463 11.35 6.89 -15.47
C SER A 463 9.88 6.88 -15.01
N SER A 464 9.44 5.80 -14.35
CA SER A 464 8.08 5.70 -13.81
C SER A 464 8.05 6.17 -12.36
N LYS A 465 7.40 7.31 -12.10
CA LYS A 465 7.21 7.85 -10.74
C LYS A 465 6.30 6.95 -9.89
N ALA A 466 5.31 6.30 -10.49
CA ALA A 466 4.41 5.36 -9.80
C ALA A 466 5.14 4.10 -9.32
N ALA A 467 6.21 3.68 -10.01
CA ALA A 467 6.97 2.49 -9.65
C ALA A 467 7.67 2.60 -8.27
N LEU A 468 7.93 3.82 -7.77
CA LEU A 468 8.45 4.05 -6.43
C LEU A 468 7.53 3.48 -5.34
N ALA A 469 6.23 3.40 -5.59
CA ALA A 469 5.28 2.85 -4.64
C ALA A 469 5.49 1.35 -4.36
N ILE A 470 6.10 0.58 -5.25
CA ILE A 470 6.30 -0.86 -5.08
C ILE A 470 7.33 -1.18 -3.99
N PRO A 471 8.61 -0.72 -4.07
CA PRO A 471 9.59 -0.99 -3.03
C PRO A 471 9.17 -0.40 -1.67
N THR A 472 8.54 0.78 -1.67
CA THR A 472 8.05 1.40 -0.44
C THR A 472 6.90 0.60 0.19
N SER A 473 6.02 -0.02 -0.62
CA SER A 473 4.94 -0.89 -0.15
C SER A 473 5.48 -2.21 0.41
N VAL A 474 6.54 -2.77 -0.18
CA VAL A 474 7.20 -3.96 0.35
C VAL A 474 7.79 -3.67 1.74
N ILE A 475 8.48 -2.54 1.91
CA ILE A 475 9.04 -2.14 3.20
C ILE A 475 7.92 -1.95 4.23
N GLY A 476 6.92 -1.14 3.92
CA GLY A 476 5.82 -0.87 4.85
C GLY A 476 4.95 -2.09 5.14
N GLY A 477 4.71 -2.93 4.14
CA GLY A 477 3.97 -4.20 4.27
C GLY A 477 4.65 -5.19 5.20
N SER A 478 6.00 -5.22 5.20
CA SER A 478 6.79 -6.10 6.07
C SER A 478 6.66 -5.79 7.57
N LEU A 479 6.15 -4.62 7.92
CA LEU A 479 5.97 -4.18 9.31
C LEU A 479 4.57 -4.53 9.87
N ILE A 480 3.62 -4.89 9.01
CA ILE A 480 2.22 -5.20 9.40
C ILE A 480 2.10 -6.30 10.45
N PRO A 481 2.86 -7.42 10.39
CA PRO A 481 2.74 -8.50 11.36
C PRO A 481 2.95 -8.05 12.81
N ILE A 482 3.74 -6.99 13.05
CA ILE A 482 3.96 -6.41 14.38
C ILE A 482 2.63 -5.98 15.01
N ALA A 483 1.83 -5.23 14.26
CA ALA A 483 0.53 -4.75 14.73
C ALA A 483 -0.47 -5.91 14.86
N TYR A 484 -0.57 -6.74 13.82
CA TYR A 484 -1.57 -7.81 13.77
C TYR A 484 -1.40 -8.80 14.93
N PHE A 485 -0.18 -9.25 15.17
CA PHE A 485 0.12 -10.12 16.29
C PHE A 485 -0.13 -9.46 17.66
N THR A 486 0.28 -8.21 17.82
CA THR A 486 0.09 -7.46 19.08
C THR A 486 -1.39 -7.32 19.43
N PHE A 487 -2.22 -6.94 18.45
CA PHE A 487 -3.66 -6.79 18.68
C PHE A 487 -4.40 -8.12 18.78
N PHE A 488 -3.90 -9.19 18.17
CA PHE A 488 -4.38 -10.56 18.43
C PHE A 488 -4.22 -10.94 19.90
N LEU A 489 -3.06 -10.65 20.51
CA LEU A 489 -2.86 -10.89 21.93
C LEU A 489 -3.79 -10.04 22.80
N LEU A 490 -3.92 -8.73 22.51
CA LEU A 490 -4.82 -7.84 23.27
C LEU A 490 -6.28 -8.29 23.19
N MET A 491 -6.75 -8.74 22.03
CA MET A 491 -8.12 -9.21 21.82
C MET A 491 -8.43 -10.48 22.64
N ASN A 492 -7.40 -11.27 22.95
CA ASN A 492 -7.53 -12.49 23.74
C ASN A 492 -7.25 -12.28 25.25
N SER A 493 -6.78 -11.11 25.66
CA SER A 493 -6.42 -10.86 27.05
C SER A 493 -7.63 -10.60 27.95
N LYS A 494 -7.82 -11.44 28.98
CA LYS A 494 -8.81 -11.23 30.02
C LYS A 494 -8.45 -10.02 30.88
N LYS A 495 -7.16 -9.81 31.13
CA LYS A 495 -6.66 -8.67 31.89
C LYS A 495 -7.01 -7.32 31.23
N VAL A 496 -7.06 -7.27 29.89
CA VAL A 496 -7.36 -6.05 29.11
C VAL A 496 -8.84 -5.84 28.95
N LEU A 497 -9.55 -6.88 28.54
CA LEU A 497 -10.97 -6.77 28.15
C LEU A 497 -11.94 -7.14 29.27
N GLY A 498 -11.50 -7.89 30.29
CA GLY A 498 -12.39 -8.38 31.37
C GLY A 498 -13.60 -9.13 30.78
N ASP A 499 -14.78 -8.78 31.26
CA ASP A 499 -16.06 -9.35 30.80
C ASP A 499 -16.43 -8.94 29.38
N LYS A 500 -15.72 -7.96 28.78
CA LYS A 500 -15.93 -7.55 27.39
C LYS A 500 -15.15 -8.41 26.39
N ARG A 501 -14.35 -9.36 26.85
CA ARG A 501 -13.65 -10.30 25.96
C ARG A 501 -14.67 -11.17 25.24
N PRO A 502 -14.54 -11.39 23.92
CA PRO A 502 -15.40 -12.32 23.22
C PRO A 502 -15.32 -13.72 23.84
N GLU A 503 -16.47 -14.40 23.95
CA GLU A 503 -16.58 -15.75 24.51
C GLU A 503 -17.31 -16.68 23.53
N GLY A 504 -17.22 -17.99 23.78
CA GLY A 504 -17.89 -19.03 22.99
C GLY A 504 -17.54 -18.95 21.50
N ALA A 505 -18.57 -19.11 20.66
CA ALA A 505 -18.42 -19.08 19.20
C ALA A 505 -17.85 -17.76 18.67
N ALA A 506 -18.20 -16.62 19.26
CA ALA A 506 -17.66 -15.32 18.84
C ALA A 506 -16.14 -15.26 19.01
N ARG A 507 -15.60 -15.80 20.08
CA ARG A 507 -14.14 -15.87 20.30
C ARG A 507 -13.45 -16.75 19.26
N ILE A 508 -14.05 -17.89 18.93
CA ILE A 508 -13.52 -18.81 17.93
C ILE A 508 -13.45 -18.09 16.56
N VAL A 509 -14.55 -17.45 16.15
CA VAL A 509 -14.62 -16.72 14.88
C VAL A 509 -13.56 -15.61 14.82
N TRP A 510 -13.45 -14.77 15.85
CA TRP A 510 -12.44 -13.73 15.90
C TRP A 510 -11.02 -14.30 15.80
N ASN A 511 -10.72 -15.36 16.54
CA ASN A 511 -9.38 -15.96 16.52
C ASN A 511 -9.06 -16.56 15.15
N VAL A 512 -9.98 -17.30 14.53
CA VAL A 512 -9.77 -17.88 13.19
C VAL A 512 -9.48 -16.77 12.17
N LEU A 513 -10.30 -15.71 12.15
CA LEU A 513 -10.14 -14.60 11.22
C LEU A 513 -8.83 -13.83 11.45
N MET A 514 -8.48 -13.56 12.71
CA MET A 514 -7.25 -12.82 13.04
C MET A 514 -6.00 -13.66 12.79
N ILE A 515 -6.03 -14.96 13.09
CA ILE A 515 -4.92 -15.88 12.78
C ILE A 515 -4.73 -15.94 11.26
N PHE A 516 -5.81 -16.08 10.49
CA PHE A 516 -5.75 -16.10 9.04
C PHE A 516 -5.09 -14.82 8.48
N ALA A 517 -5.56 -13.63 8.90
CA ALA A 517 -5.00 -12.36 8.45
C ALA A 517 -3.53 -12.19 8.88
N THR A 518 -3.18 -12.57 10.12
CA THR A 518 -1.81 -12.48 10.64
C THR A 518 -0.86 -13.43 9.90
N THR A 519 -1.33 -14.65 9.60
CA THR A 519 -0.56 -15.65 8.83
C THR A 519 -0.26 -15.14 7.44
N ILE A 520 -1.27 -14.63 6.70
CA ILE A 520 -1.07 -14.06 5.36
C ILE A 520 -0.05 -12.91 5.41
N ALA A 521 -0.18 -11.99 6.36
CA ALA A 521 0.75 -10.88 6.52
C ALA A 521 2.18 -11.38 6.81
N THR A 522 2.34 -12.38 7.67
CA THR A 522 3.66 -12.93 8.05
C THR A 522 4.31 -13.70 6.89
N VAL A 523 3.55 -14.55 6.20
CA VAL A 523 4.03 -15.28 5.02
C VAL A 523 4.40 -14.31 3.89
N GLY A 524 3.57 -13.31 3.65
CA GLY A 524 3.85 -12.25 2.67
C GLY A 524 5.13 -11.48 3.02
N THR A 525 5.34 -11.15 4.30
CA THR A 525 6.58 -10.52 4.76
C THR A 525 7.80 -11.42 4.50
N TRP A 526 7.70 -12.70 4.80
CA TRP A 526 8.77 -13.67 4.50
C TRP A 526 9.12 -13.66 3.00
N TRP A 527 8.13 -13.84 2.12
CA TRP A 527 8.37 -13.86 0.67
C TRP A 527 8.99 -12.56 0.14
N ALA A 528 8.57 -11.43 0.69
CA ALA A 528 9.03 -10.13 0.23
C ALA A 528 10.43 -9.78 0.72
N THR A 529 10.86 -10.29 1.87
CA THR A 529 12.06 -9.78 2.57
C THR A 529 13.16 -10.81 2.77
N ALA A 530 12.87 -12.12 2.91
CA ALA A 530 13.85 -13.12 3.33
C ALA A 530 15.15 -13.12 2.48
N GLY A 531 15.06 -12.90 1.17
CA GLY A 531 16.23 -12.83 0.27
C GLY A 531 16.89 -11.45 0.15
N LYS A 532 16.39 -10.42 0.84
CA LYS A 532 16.90 -9.05 0.67
C LYS A 532 18.19 -8.84 1.45
N LYS A 533 19.19 -8.26 0.75
CA LYS A 533 20.49 -7.92 1.32
C LYS A 533 20.78 -6.43 1.09
N PHE A 534 21.55 -5.84 1.99
CA PHE A 534 22.14 -4.53 1.85
C PHE A 534 23.67 -4.71 1.80
N GLY A 535 24.24 -4.67 0.62
CA GLY A 535 25.59 -5.16 0.39
C GLY A 535 25.72 -6.65 0.76
N SER A 536 26.64 -7.00 1.63
CA SER A 536 26.79 -8.35 2.19
C SER A 536 25.85 -8.64 3.39
N PHE A 537 25.21 -7.62 3.97
CA PHE A 537 24.38 -7.74 5.16
C PHE A 537 23.01 -8.34 4.85
N PRO A 538 22.58 -9.45 5.48
CA PRO A 538 21.32 -10.13 5.21
C PRO A 538 20.13 -9.43 5.90
N ALA A 539 19.83 -8.21 5.50
CA ALA A 539 18.85 -7.32 6.15
C ALA A 539 17.46 -7.97 6.30
N GLY A 540 17.02 -8.72 5.29
CA GLY A 540 15.73 -9.42 5.34
C GLY A 540 15.68 -10.50 6.42
N MET A 541 16.72 -11.32 6.55
CA MET A 541 16.80 -12.36 7.60
C MET A 541 16.88 -11.76 9.00
N VAL A 542 17.61 -10.66 9.17
CA VAL A 542 17.70 -9.95 10.46
C VAL A 542 16.33 -9.37 10.84
N GLY A 543 15.61 -8.76 9.88
CA GLY A 543 14.25 -8.28 10.10
C GLY A 543 13.28 -9.39 10.51
N MET A 544 13.37 -10.56 9.84
CA MET A 544 12.57 -11.73 10.22
C MET A 544 12.93 -12.27 11.60
N GLY A 545 14.21 -12.33 11.95
CA GLY A 545 14.67 -12.70 13.30
C GLY A 545 14.11 -11.75 14.38
N PHE A 546 14.10 -10.46 14.10
CA PHE A 546 13.47 -9.47 14.99
C PHE A 546 11.96 -9.68 15.13
N LEU A 547 11.24 -9.98 14.05
CA LEU A 547 9.81 -10.29 14.09
C LEU A 547 9.54 -11.54 14.95
N VAL A 548 10.33 -12.60 14.79
CA VAL A 548 10.24 -13.81 15.62
C VAL A 548 10.48 -13.47 17.10
N LEU A 549 11.48 -12.64 17.40
CA LEU A 549 11.74 -12.17 18.76
C LEU A 549 10.52 -11.45 19.35
N LEU A 550 9.87 -10.57 18.58
CA LEU A 550 8.65 -9.89 19.03
C LEU A 550 7.51 -10.87 19.32
N PHE A 551 7.34 -11.90 18.48
CA PHE A 551 6.32 -12.93 18.69
C PHE A 551 6.59 -13.75 19.96
N VAL A 552 7.83 -14.13 20.19
CA VAL A 552 8.24 -14.86 21.42
C VAL A 552 8.04 -13.99 22.67
N VAL A 553 8.56 -12.76 22.67
CA VAL A 553 8.42 -11.84 23.81
C VAL A 553 6.95 -11.54 24.09
N GLY A 554 6.16 -11.29 23.05
CA GLY A 554 4.73 -11.03 23.15
C GLY A 554 3.97 -12.22 23.76
N THR A 555 4.22 -13.43 23.25
CA THR A 555 3.57 -14.66 23.75
C THR A 555 3.93 -14.92 25.21
N LEU A 556 5.21 -14.85 25.56
CA LEU A 556 5.66 -15.09 26.95
C LEU A 556 5.07 -14.05 27.91
N SER A 557 5.06 -12.78 27.52
CA SER A 557 4.46 -11.71 28.32
C SER A 557 2.95 -11.90 28.48
N PHE A 558 2.25 -12.26 27.42
CA PHE A 558 0.83 -12.56 27.44
C PHE A 558 0.54 -13.72 28.41
N MET A 559 1.23 -14.86 28.27
CA MET A 559 1.05 -16.04 29.15
C MET A 559 1.32 -15.71 30.62
N ARG A 560 2.37 -14.91 30.91
CA ARG A 560 2.68 -14.46 32.27
C ARG A 560 1.60 -13.58 32.87
N ASN A 561 1.06 -12.67 32.06
CA ASN A 561 0.05 -11.72 32.51
C ASN A 561 -1.33 -12.37 32.70
N GLU A 562 -1.72 -13.32 31.84
CA GLU A 562 -2.97 -14.08 31.98
C GLU A 562 -2.96 -15.05 33.19
N LYS A 563 -1.78 -15.61 33.56
CA LYS A 563 -1.65 -16.42 34.80
C LYS A 563 -1.82 -15.61 36.08
N ARG A 564 -1.65 -14.29 36.03
CA ARG A 564 -1.78 -13.39 37.19
C ARG A 564 -3.14 -12.68 37.24
N ALA A 565 -3.99 -12.85 36.24
CA ALA A 565 -5.33 -12.30 36.14
C ALA A 565 -6.41 -13.35 36.49
#